data_4f04aaa99a9e0278c09c8afa46ca0009
#
_entry.id   4f04aaa99a9e0278c09c8afa46ca0009
#
_cell.length_a   1.000
_cell.length_b   1.000
_cell.length_c   1.000
_cell.angle_alpha   90.00
_cell.angle_beta   90.00
_cell.angle_gamma   90.00
#
_symmetry.space_group_name_H-M   'P 1'
#
loop_
_entity.id
_entity.type
_entity.pdbx_description
1 polymer ?
#
loop_
_entity_poly.entity_id
_entity_poly.type
_entity_poly.pdbx_seq_one_letter_code
_entity_poly.pdbx_strand_id
1 'polypeptide(L)'
;GWYNEETDNASVFWVDPNADGISVLTDVDTDCYDYNTSVLIYVDVWHEESGDYNWSDITMTVNGMDWDEHWFNFTFEELNGTEGNWSMWVALLVWDEEAEDYYYQQQFNIPRIRVEAPQ
;
A
#
# COMPACT_ATOMS: atom_id res chain seq x y z
N GLY A 1 5.41 -5.89 11.22
CA GLY A 1 5.90 -6.90 10.29
C GLY A 1 6.20 -6.30 8.92
N TRP A 2 6.86 -7.04 8.08
CA TRP A 2 7.12 -6.59 6.72
C TRP A 2 6.74 -7.66 5.73
N TYR A 3 6.42 -7.23 4.53
CA TYR A 3 6.07 -8.07 3.41
C TYR A 3 6.98 -7.71 2.25
N ASN A 4 7.49 -8.72 1.58
CA ASN A 4 8.33 -8.55 0.40
C ASN A 4 7.91 -9.56 -0.65
N GLU A 5 7.34 -9.06 -1.75
CA GLU A 5 7.04 -9.86 -2.91
C GLU A 5 7.71 -9.22 -4.12
N GLU A 6 8.62 -9.96 -4.73
CA GLU A 6 9.30 -9.52 -5.94
C GLU A 6 8.67 -10.17 -7.16
N THR A 7 8.28 -9.33 -8.09
CA THR A 7 7.82 -9.72 -9.42
C THR A 7 8.61 -8.92 -10.44
N ASP A 8 8.32 -9.10 -11.71
CA ASP A 8 8.97 -8.32 -12.78
C ASP A 8 8.74 -6.80 -12.63
N ASN A 9 7.75 -6.40 -11.85
CA ASN A 9 7.49 -5.00 -11.45
C ASN A 9 7.46 -4.95 -9.93
N ALA A 10 8.58 -5.22 -9.30
CA ALA A 10 8.70 -5.48 -7.88
C ALA A 10 8.04 -4.42 -6.98
N SER A 11 7.30 -4.90 -5.99
CA SER A 11 6.73 -4.08 -4.93
C SER A 11 7.16 -4.65 -3.60
N VAL A 12 7.64 -3.79 -2.72
CA VAL A 12 8.01 -4.16 -1.36
C VAL A 12 7.08 -3.44 -0.40
N PHE A 13 6.52 -4.18 0.55
CA PHE A 13 5.71 -3.61 1.61
C PHE A 13 6.36 -3.85 2.96
N TRP A 14 6.37 -2.83 3.76
CA TRP A 14 6.80 -2.94 5.14
C TRP A 14 5.77 -2.27 6.03
N VAL A 15 5.22 -3.03 6.95
CA VAL A 15 4.27 -2.52 7.94
C VAL A 15 5.05 -2.25 9.21
N ASP A 16 5.02 -1.01 9.68
CA ASP A 16 5.76 -0.61 10.87
C ASP A 16 5.02 -1.10 12.12
N PRO A 17 5.61 -2.07 12.87
CA PRO A 17 4.97 -2.58 14.08
C PRO A 17 5.00 -1.61 15.25
N ASN A 18 5.74 -0.51 15.14
CA ASN A 18 5.89 0.50 16.20
C ASN A 18 5.05 1.73 15.95
N ALA A 19 4.29 1.78 14.87
CA ALA A 19 3.41 2.92 14.58
C ALA A 19 2.21 2.94 15.53
N ASP A 20 1.74 4.15 15.80
CA ASP A 20 0.53 4.38 16.62
C ASP A 20 -0.77 4.12 15.83
N GLY A 21 -0.75 3.22 14.90
CA GLY A 21 -1.83 2.86 14.00
C GLY A 21 -1.31 1.86 12.99
N ILE A 22 -1.59 2.09 11.72
CA ILE A 22 -1.03 1.30 10.62
C ILE A 22 -0.17 2.22 9.76
N SER A 23 1.09 1.87 9.60
CA SER A 23 2.01 2.60 8.73
C SER A 23 2.64 1.60 7.77
N VAL A 24 2.49 1.84 6.48
CA VAL A 24 3.00 0.93 5.44
C VAL A 24 3.87 1.68 4.44
N LEU A 25 5.05 1.14 4.19
CA LEU A 25 5.94 1.61 3.14
C LEU A 25 5.69 0.80 1.88
N THR A 26 5.45 1.48 0.79
CA THR A 26 5.45 0.89 -0.54
C THR A 26 6.67 1.36 -1.31
N ASP A 27 7.30 0.45 -2.02
CA ASP A 27 8.50 0.72 -2.80
C ASP A 27 8.30 0.11 -4.18
N VAL A 28 8.25 0.95 -5.21
CA VAL A 28 7.84 0.55 -6.55
C VAL A 28 8.93 0.86 -7.57
N ASP A 29 9.17 -0.08 -8.45
CA ASP A 29 10.08 0.04 -9.59
C ASP A 29 9.40 -0.52 -10.85
N THR A 30 9.95 -0.21 -11.99
CA THR A 30 9.51 -0.73 -13.29
C THR A 30 10.72 -1.13 -14.15
N ASP A 31 10.53 -2.05 -15.06
CA ASP A 31 11.55 -2.48 -15.99
C ASP A 31 11.78 -1.48 -17.14
N CYS A 32 11.00 -0.42 -17.21
CA CYS A 32 11.03 0.55 -18.31
C CYS A 32 12.00 1.68 -18.02
N TYR A 33 13.27 1.51 -18.40
CA TYR A 33 14.31 2.51 -18.17
C TYR A 33 14.20 3.74 -19.07
N ASP A 34 13.57 3.60 -20.23
CA ASP A 34 13.58 4.62 -21.27
C ASP A 34 12.40 5.59 -21.21
N TYR A 35 11.40 5.31 -20.37
CA TYR A 35 10.24 6.19 -20.24
C TYR A 35 9.59 6.07 -18.87
N ASN A 36 8.82 7.08 -18.55
CA ASN A 36 8.08 7.15 -17.30
C ASN A 36 6.76 6.39 -17.40
N THR A 37 6.40 5.72 -16.32
CA THR A 37 5.13 4.99 -16.20
C THR A 37 4.33 5.60 -15.06
N SER A 38 3.06 5.91 -15.30
CA SER A 38 2.16 6.35 -14.25
C SER A 38 1.61 5.15 -13.50
N VAL A 39 1.69 5.17 -12.18
CA VAL A 39 1.17 4.13 -11.31
C VAL A 39 0.24 4.72 -10.27
N LEU A 40 -0.72 3.92 -9.85
CA LEU A 40 -1.66 4.25 -8.78
C LEU A 40 -1.53 3.15 -7.72
N ILE A 41 -1.32 3.56 -6.48
CA ILE A 41 -1.24 2.63 -5.35
C ILE A 41 -2.43 2.89 -4.43
N TYR A 42 -3.18 1.83 -4.14
CA TYR A 42 -4.30 1.84 -3.19
C TYR A 42 -3.94 1.07 -1.95
N VAL A 43 -4.30 1.60 -0.80
CA VAL A 43 -4.23 0.87 0.47
C VAL A 43 -5.58 0.99 1.16
N ASP A 44 -6.22 -0.15 1.39
CA ASP A 44 -7.45 -0.27 2.15
C ASP A 44 -7.16 -0.99 3.47
N VAL A 45 -7.71 -0.51 4.56
CA VAL A 45 -7.60 -1.17 5.86
C VAL A 45 -8.98 -1.33 6.48
N TRP A 46 -9.24 -2.48 7.10
CA TRP A 46 -10.52 -2.73 7.76
C TRP A 46 -10.34 -3.61 9.00
N HIS A 47 -11.19 -3.35 9.98
CA HIS A 47 -11.26 -4.15 11.19
C HIS A 47 -12.34 -5.23 11.01
N GLU A 48 -11.94 -6.49 11.15
CA GLU A 48 -12.81 -7.62 10.82
C GLU A 48 -14.07 -7.71 11.66
N GLU A 49 -13.99 -7.39 12.94
CA GLU A 49 -15.13 -7.52 13.86
C GLU A 49 -16.09 -6.32 13.81
N SER A 50 -15.56 -5.10 13.80
CA SER A 50 -16.37 -3.89 13.87
C SER A 50 -16.84 -3.38 12.52
N GLY A 51 -16.11 -3.71 11.45
CA GLY A 51 -16.35 -3.15 10.13
C GLY A 51 -15.78 -1.75 9.93
N ASP A 52 -15.02 -1.23 10.90
CA ASP A 52 -14.32 0.04 10.72
C ASP A 52 -13.40 -0.05 9.52
N TYR A 53 -13.31 1.04 8.76
CA TYR A 53 -12.65 1.03 7.46
C TYR A 53 -12.00 2.38 7.19
N ASN A 54 -10.83 2.36 6.55
CA ASN A 54 -10.21 3.54 5.99
C ASN A 54 -9.42 3.16 4.73
N TRP A 55 -9.05 4.13 3.95
CA TRP A 55 -8.29 3.91 2.73
C TRP A 55 -7.49 5.13 2.36
N SER A 56 -6.46 4.93 1.55
CA SER A 56 -5.67 6.01 0.96
C SER A 56 -5.14 5.56 -0.39
N ASP A 57 -4.80 6.51 -1.24
CA ASP A 57 -4.17 6.23 -2.52
C ASP A 57 -3.15 7.30 -2.88
N ILE A 58 -2.32 6.99 -3.86
CA ILE A 58 -1.40 7.95 -4.46
C ILE A 58 -1.17 7.58 -5.92
N THR A 59 -1.06 8.61 -6.75
CA THR A 59 -0.62 8.48 -8.14
C THR A 59 0.78 9.03 -8.24
N MET A 60 1.68 8.28 -8.86
CA MET A 60 3.05 8.72 -9.04
C MET A 60 3.60 8.26 -10.38
N THR A 61 4.64 8.94 -10.84
CA THR A 61 5.33 8.58 -12.07
C THR A 61 6.64 7.89 -11.69
N VAL A 62 6.83 6.68 -12.17
CA VAL A 62 8.02 5.88 -11.91
C VAL A 62 8.80 5.60 -13.19
N ASN A 63 10.09 5.38 -13.04
CA ASN A 63 10.95 4.92 -14.13
C ASN A 63 11.81 3.76 -13.63
N GLY A 64 12.50 3.08 -14.50
CA GLY A 64 13.27 1.91 -14.12
C GLY A 64 14.65 2.22 -13.52
N MET A 65 14.95 3.47 -13.22
CA MET A 65 16.27 3.86 -12.73
C MET A 65 16.40 3.80 -11.21
N ASP A 66 15.32 4.11 -10.50
CA ASP A 66 15.28 4.17 -9.04
C ASP A 66 13.98 3.59 -8.52
N TRP A 67 14.01 3.14 -7.26
CA TRP A 67 12.81 2.76 -6.52
C TRP A 67 12.12 4.02 -6.02
N ASP A 68 10.81 4.09 -6.21
CA ASP A 68 9.98 5.18 -5.70
C ASP A 68 9.22 4.74 -4.45
N GLU A 69 9.53 5.37 -3.33
CA GLU A 69 8.96 5.04 -2.03
C GLU A 69 7.80 5.95 -1.69
N HIS A 70 6.79 5.39 -1.03
CA HIS A 70 5.72 6.16 -0.44
C HIS A 70 5.22 5.51 0.85
N TRP A 71 5.07 6.32 1.90
CA TRP A 71 4.49 5.90 3.17
C TRP A 71 3.02 6.22 3.21
N PHE A 72 2.20 5.22 3.55
CA PHE A 72 0.79 5.39 3.89
C PHE A 72 0.67 5.28 5.41
N ASN A 73 0.07 6.28 6.05
CA ASN A 73 -0.04 6.31 7.51
C ASN A 73 -1.51 6.48 7.89
N PHE A 74 -2.01 5.57 8.71
CA PHE A 74 -3.32 5.66 9.33
C PHE A 74 -3.10 5.77 10.83
N THR A 75 -3.40 6.93 11.41
CA THR A 75 -3.27 7.13 12.84
C THR A 75 -4.33 6.31 13.58
N PHE A 76 -4.13 6.10 14.88
CA PHE A 76 -5.11 5.41 15.70
C PHE A 76 -6.48 6.10 15.66
N GLU A 77 -6.51 7.43 15.61
CA GLU A 77 -7.76 8.19 15.46
C GLU A 77 -8.41 7.96 14.10
N GLU A 78 -7.62 7.89 13.04
CA GLU A 78 -8.11 7.60 11.69
C GLU A 78 -8.64 6.17 11.56
N LEU A 79 -8.23 5.28 12.46
CA LEU A 79 -8.76 3.93 12.60
C LEU A 79 -9.93 3.85 13.60
N ASN A 80 -10.56 4.99 13.89
CA ASN A 80 -11.69 5.14 14.83
C ASN A 80 -11.36 4.73 16.28
N GLY A 81 -10.07 4.71 16.65
CA GLY A 81 -9.66 4.28 17.97
C GLY A 81 -9.92 2.78 18.22
N THR A 82 -10.02 1.98 17.18
CA THR A 82 -10.37 0.57 17.28
C THR A 82 -9.14 -0.30 17.36
N GLU A 83 -8.96 -0.95 18.50
CA GLU A 83 -7.88 -1.92 18.72
C GLU A 83 -8.23 -3.29 18.13
N GLY A 84 -7.22 -4.09 17.94
CA GLY A 84 -7.38 -5.49 17.55
C GLY A 84 -6.76 -5.79 16.19
N ASN A 85 -7.29 -6.80 15.54
CA ASN A 85 -6.75 -7.26 14.26
C ASN A 85 -7.42 -6.54 13.10
N TRP A 86 -6.58 -5.86 12.33
CA TRP A 86 -6.96 -5.22 11.09
C TRP A 86 -6.41 -6.02 9.91
N SER A 87 -7.09 -5.93 8.80
CA SER A 87 -6.62 -6.47 7.53
C SER A 87 -6.33 -5.33 6.57
N MET A 88 -5.43 -5.58 5.64
CA MET A 88 -5.03 -4.59 4.65
C MET A 88 -5.03 -5.22 3.26
N TRP A 89 -5.49 -4.46 2.30
CA TRP A 89 -5.36 -4.77 0.88
C TRP A 89 -4.54 -3.68 0.22
N VAL A 90 -3.51 -4.08 -0.51
CA VAL A 90 -2.67 -3.16 -1.27
C VAL A 90 -2.76 -3.53 -2.73
N ALA A 91 -3.00 -2.54 -3.58
CA ALA A 91 -3.07 -2.74 -5.02
C ALA A 91 -2.14 -1.77 -5.74
N LEU A 92 -1.42 -2.30 -6.69
CA LEU A 92 -0.63 -1.52 -7.65
C LEU A 92 -1.34 -1.57 -8.99
N LEU A 93 -1.71 -0.40 -9.51
CA LEU A 93 -2.32 -0.24 -10.82
C LEU A 93 -1.35 0.53 -11.71
N VAL A 94 -1.34 0.18 -12.98
CA VAL A 94 -0.46 0.80 -13.98
C VAL A 94 -1.32 1.41 -15.07
N TRP A 95 -0.92 2.59 -15.53
CA TRP A 95 -1.62 3.28 -16.61
C TRP A 95 -1.32 2.61 -17.96
N ASP A 96 -2.39 2.31 -18.70
CA ASP A 96 -2.32 1.84 -20.08
C ASP A 96 -2.76 2.97 -20.99
N GLU A 97 -1.84 3.48 -21.81
CA GLU A 97 -2.12 4.58 -22.73
C GLU A 97 -3.10 4.22 -23.84
N GLU A 98 -3.09 2.98 -24.28
CA GLU A 98 -4.02 2.52 -25.33
C GLU A 98 -5.46 2.45 -24.83
N ALA A 99 -5.64 1.93 -23.62
CA ALA A 99 -6.95 1.83 -22.98
C ALA A 99 -7.39 3.15 -22.32
N GLU A 100 -6.47 4.08 -22.10
CA GLU A 100 -6.68 5.32 -21.34
C GLU A 100 -7.28 5.05 -19.96
N ASP A 101 -6.73 4.04 -19.26
CA ASP A 101 -7.20 3.61 -17.96
C ASP A 101 -6.09 2.87 -17.20
N TYR A 102 -6.29 2.73 -15.90
CA TYR A 102 -5.42 1.92 -15.05
C TYR A 102 -5.86 0.46 -15.07
N TYR A 103 -4.90 -0.45 -14.99
CA TYR A 103 -5.18 -1.88 -14.81
C TYR A 103 -4.43 -2.40 -13.59
N TYR A 104 -4.98 -3.41 -12.95
CA TYR A 104 -4.36 -4.05 -11.79
C TYR A 104 -3.12 -4.84 -12.21
N GLN A 105 -1.97 -4.46 -11.67
CA GLN A 105 -0.71 -5.17 -11.90
C GLN A 105 -0.44 -6.17 -10.78
N GLN A 106 -0.66 -5.76 -9.54
CA GLN A 106 -0.43 -6.58 -8.35
C GLN A 106 -1.48 -6.26 -7.30
N GLN A 107 -1.85 -7.27 -6.51
CA GLN A 107 -2.76 -7.13 -5.39
C GLN A 107 -2.29 -8.04 -4.26
N PHE A 108 -2.31 -7.51 -3.03
CA PHE A 108 -1.85 -8.22 -1.86
C PHE A 108 -2.86 -8.06 -0.73
N ASN A 109 -3.12 -9.15 0.00
CA ASN A 109 -3.90 -9.12 1.23
C ASN A 109 -2.99 -9.43 2.41
N ILE A 110 -3.00 -8.56 3.41
CA ILE A 110 -2.19 -8.71 4.61
C ILE A 110 -3.15 -8.78 5.80
N PRO A 111 -3.41 -9.99 6.33
CA PRO A 111 -4.30 -10.16 7.47
C PRO A 111 -3.57 -9.95 8.79
N ARG A 112 -4.34 -9.72 9.86
CA ARG A 112 -3.88 -9.75 11.25
C ARG A 112 -2.80 -8.72 11.57
N ILE A 113 -3.01 -7.50 11.11
CA ILE A 113 -2.19 -6.38 11.56
C ILE A 113 -2.72 -5.96 12.92
N ARG A 114 -1.91 -6.15 13.95
CA ARG A 114 -2.31 -5.82 15.32
C ARG A 114 -2.21 -4.33 15.58
N VAL A 115 -3.31 -3.71 15.95
CA VAL A 115 -3.38 -2.30 16.33
C VAL A 115 -3.69 -2.20 17.80
N GLU A 116 -2.90 -1.43 18.53
CA GLU A 116 -3.07 -1.18 19.96
C GLU A 116 -3.13 0.31 20.20
N ALA A 117 -3.84 0.69 21.27
CA ALA A 117 -3.91 2.09 21.66
C ALA A 117 -2.51 2.62 22.00
N PRO A 118 -2.18 3.87 21.62
CA PRO A 118 -0.93 4.50 22.02
C PRO A 118 -0.83 4.61 23.55
N GLN A 119 0.38 4.39 24.05
CA GLN A 119 0.64 4.49 25.48
C GLN A 119 1.09 5.87 25.88
#